data_1ba10b502244870f37a43196c7af9b31
#
_entry.id   1ba10b502244870f37a43196c7af9b31
#
_cell.length_a   1.000
_cell.length_b   1.000
_cell.length_c   1.000
_cell.angle_alpha   90.00
_cell.angle_beta   90.00
_cell.angle_gamma   90.00
#
_symmetry.space_group_name_H-M   'P 1'
#
loop_
_entity.id
_entity.type
_entity.pdbx_description
1 polymer ?
#
loop_
_entity_poly.entity_id
_entity_poly.type
_entity_poly.pdbx_seq_one_letter_code
_entity_poly.pdbx_strand_id
1 'polypeptide(L)'
;MNRMFRLAAVLATLAVPLPALADPIAATLYKNPQCSCCEGYAAYLRENGFTVDVKPSNDLAQISADAGVPADMEGCHTMFVDGYVVDGHVPVGVIRKLLAERPQIAGITLPGMPMGSPGMGGEKAKPFTIYAVTKDGAAPKVYAVE
;
A
#
# COMPACT_ATOMS: atom_id res chain seq x y z
N MET A 1 -53.90 -46.49 -28.52
CA MET A 1 -53.09 -46.35 -27.31
C MET A 1 -51.93 -45.41 -27.65
N ASN A 2 -52.10 -44.07 -27.48
CA ASN A 2 -51.15 -43.06 -27.83
C ASN A 2 -50.29 -42.65 -26.59
N ARG A 3 -49.05 -43.03 -26.59
CA ARG A 3 -48.09 -42.56 -25.59
C ARG A 3 -47.50 -41.24 -26.06
N MET A 4 -47.96 -40.11 -25.50
CA MET A 4 -47.37 -38.79 -25.65
C MET A 4 -46.09 -38.70 -24.78
N PHE A 5 -44.93 -38.71 -25.41
CA PHE A 5 -43.67 -38.36 -24.75
C PHE A 5 -43.61 -36.85 -24.55
N ARG A 6 -43.69 -36.39 -23.30
CA ARG A 6 -43.42 -34.98 -22.93
C ARG A 6 -41.90 -34.83 -22.73
N LEU A 7 -41.22 -34.18 -23.68
CA LEU A 7 -39.85 -33.72 -23.49
C LEU A 7 -39.89 -32.50 -22.51
N ALA A 8 -39.36 -32.67 -21.31
CA ALA A 8 -39.09 -31.58 -20.42
C ALA A 8 -37.70 -31.03 -20.76
N ALA A 9 -37.66 -29.84 -21.38
CA ALA A 9 -36.41 -29.11 -21.60
C ALA A 9 -35.96 -28.47 -20.28
N VAL A 10 -34.87 -28.97 -19.69
CA VAL A 10 -34.23 -28.37 -18.53
C VAL A 10 -33.32 -27.24 -19.04
N LEU A 11 -33.75 -25.99 -18.86
CA LEU A 11 -32.88 -24.81 -19.08
C LEU A 11 -31.88 -24.74 -17.91
N ALA A 12 -30.65 -25.15 -18.15
CA ALA A 12 -29.55 -24.91 -17.22
C ALA A 12 -29.10 -23.43 -17.35
N THR A 13 -29.48 -22.60 -16.40
CA THR A 13 -28.95 -21.20 -16.29
C THR A 13 -27.52 -21.26 -15.82
N LEU A 14 -26.57 -20.93 -16.71
CA LEU A 14 -25.17 -20.69 -16.38
C LEU A 14 -25.07 -19.37 -15.59
N ALA A 15 -24.97 -19.45 -14.26
CA ALA A 15 -24.63 -18.31 -13.42
C ALA A 15 -23.17 -17.96 -13.66
N VAL A 16 -22.90 -16.90 -14.42
CA VAL A 16 -21.56 -16.32 -14.57
C VAL A 16 -21.24 -15.55 -13.29
N PRO A 17 -20.20 -15.93 -12.53
CA PRO A 17 -19.80 -15.15 -11.35
C PRO A 17 -19.33 -13.78 -11.80
N LEU A 18 -19.99 -12.72 -11.35
CA LEU A 18 -19.51 -11.34 -11.50
C LEU A 18 -18.23 -11.18 -10.66
N PRO A 19 -17.17 -10.54 -11.20
CA PRO A 19 -15.99 -10.23 -10.40
C PRO A 19 -16.42 -9.33 -9.24
N ALA A 20 -16.21 -9.79 -8.01
CA ALA A 20 -16.37 -8.96 -6.83
C ALA A 20 -15.30 -7.85 -6.89
N LEU A 21 -15.72 -6.59 -6.99
CA LEU A 21 -14.83 -5.47 -6.80
C LEU A 21 -14.37 -5.54 -5.34
N ALA A 22 -13.08 -5.75 -5.12
CA ALA A 22 -12.51 -5.71 -3.78
C ALA A 22 -12.70 -4.28 -3.22
N ASP A 23 -13.10 -4.18 -1.95
CA ASP A 23 -13.21 -2.89 -1.28
C ASP A 23 -11.87 -2.15 -1.30
N PRO A 24 -11.87 -0.82 -1.51
CA PRO A 24 -10.64 -0.04 -1.50
C PRO A 24 -9.93 -0.15 -0.14
N ILE A 25 -8.60 -0.26 -0.17
CA ILE A 25 -7.78 -0.33 1.05
C ILE A 25 -7.68 1.07 1.66
N ALA A 26 -8.22 1.25 2.86
CA ALA A 26 -8.18 2.54 3.56
C ALA A 26 -6.77 2.83 4.12
N ALA A 27 -6.27 4.05 3.90
CA ALA A 27 -4.99 4.51 4.39
C ALA A 27 -5.08 5.98 4.84
N THR A 28 -4.31 6.35 5.87
CA THR A 28 -4.13 7.73 6.32
C THR A 28 -2.67 8.12 6.10
N LEU A 29 -2.43 9.19 5.35
CA LEU A 29 -1.11 9.66 4.96
C LEU A 29 -0.82 11.04 5.55
N TYR A 30 0.13 11.11 6.48
CA TYR A 30 0.64 12.35 7.06
C TYR A 30 1.83 12.85 6.25
N LYS A 31 1.82 14.12 5.86
CA LYS A 31 2.87 14.74 5.06
C LYS A 31 3.17 16.16 5.49
N ASN A 32 4.37 16.67 5.18
CA ASN A 32 4.63 18.09 5.29
C ASN A 32 3.64 18.87 4.37
N PRO A 33 3.05 19.99 4.83
CA PRO A 33 2.10 20.78 4.05
C PRO A 33 2.58 21.15 2.64
N GLN A 34 3.89 21.40 2.47
CA GLN A 34 4.49 21.81 1.20
C GLN A 34 5.03 20.65 0.34
N CYS A 35 4.86 19.39 0.78
CA CYS A 35 5.37 18.23 0.05
C CYS A 35 4.49 17.92 -1.17
N SER A 36 4.91 18.35 -2.36
CA SER A 36 4.17 18.08 -3.61
C SER A 36 4.32 16.65 -4.10
N CYS A 37 5.49 16.01 -3.92
CA CYS A 37 5.68 14.61 -4.31
C CYS A 37 4.79 13.64 -3.50
N CYS A 38 4.45 14.01 -2.25
CA CYS A 38 3.52 13.22 -1.44
C CYS A 38 2.09 13.25 -1.99
N GLU A 39 1.66 14.33 -2.63
CA GLU A 39 0.39 14.38 -3.36
C GLU A 39 0.42 13.44 -4.57
N GLY A 40 1.53 13.43 -5.31
CA GLY A 40 1.75 12.47 -6.40
C GLY A 40 1.69 11.03 -5.91
N TYR A 41 2.27 10.75 -4.75
CA TYR A 41 2.21 9.42 -4.14
C TYR A 41 0.78 9.03 -3.71
N ALA A 42 0.04 9.96 -3.10
CA ALA A 42 -1.36 9.72 -2.74
C ALA A 42 -2.23 9.46 -3.98
N ALA A 43 -1.99 10.17 -5.10
CA ALA A 43 -2.66 9.91 -6.37
C ALA A 43 -2.33 8.51 -6.90
N TYR A 44 -1.05 8.14 -6.93
CA TYR A 44 -0.61 6.80 -7.32
C TYR A 44 -1.28 5.69 -6.50
N LEU A 45 -1.40 5.85 -5.18
CA LEU A 45 -2.08 4.88 -4.33
C LEU A 45 -3.58 4.76 -4.68
N ARG A 46 -4.26 5.90 -4.93
CA ARG A 46 -5.68 5.91 -5.31
C ARG A 46 -5.91 5.19 -6.64
N GLU A 47 -5.03 5.39 -7.62
CA GLU A 47 -5.07 4.68 -8.90
C GLU A 47 -4.85 3.16 -8.74
N ASN A 48 -4.24 2.76 -7.61
CA ASN A 48 -3.96 1.37 -7.28
C ASN A 48 -4.90 0.78 -6.22
N GLY A 49 -6.12 1.33 -6.06
CA GLY A 49 -7.18 0.73 -5.25
C GLY A 49 -7.11 1.07 -3.76
N PHE A 50 -6.44 2.17 -3.39
CA PHE A 50 -6.48 2.70 -2.04
C PHE A 50 -7.45 3.88 -1.91
N THR A 51 -8.07 4.02 -0.75
CA THR A 51 -8.70 5.27 -0.31
C THR A 51 -7.74 5.95 0.64
N VAL A 52 -7.20 7.11 0.23
CA VAL A 52 -6.15 7.81 0.99
C VAL A 52 -6.69 9.11 1.58
N ASP A 53 -6.73 9.19 2.91
CA ASP A 53 -6.98 10.41 3.68
C ASP A 53 -5.64 11.12 3.91
N VAL A 54 -5.42 12.25 3.22
CA VAL A 54 -4.17 13.01 3.31
C VAL A 54 -4.28 14.07 4.40
N LYS A 55 -3.36 14.04 5.36
CA LYS A 55 -3.29 14.95 6.51
C LYS A 55 -1.98 15.75 6.51
N PRO A 56 -2.03 17.02 6.12
CA PRO A 56 -0.86 17.90 6.28
C PRO A 56 -0.54 18.09 7.76
N SER A 57 0.74 17.97 8.14
CA SER A 57 1.22 18.15 9.51
C SER A 57 2.62 18.77 9.52
N ASN A 58 2.87 19.66 10.48
CA ASN A 58 4.20 20.17 10.76
C ASN A 58 4.98 19.28 11.75
N ASP A 59 4.30 18.28 12.34
CA ASP A 59 4.87 17.39 13.36
C ASP A 59 5.22 16.01 12.77
N LEU A 60 5.57 15.97 11.47
CA LEU A 60 5.79 14.72 10.75
C LEU A 60 6.88 13.86 11.40
N ALA A 61 8.00 14.46 11.81
CA ALA A 61 9.09 13.75 12.47
C ALA A 61 8.63 13.05 13.77
N GLN A 62 7.75 13.70 14.55
CA GLN A 62 7.20 13.10 15.76
C GLN A 62 6.25 11.93 15.39
N ILE A 63 5.41 12.09 14.36
CA ILE A 63 4.51 11.04 13.88
C ILE A 63 5.29 9.81 13.42
N SER A 64 6.39 10.01 12.67
CA SER A 64 7.28 8.95 12.22
C SER A 64 7.95 8.24 13.40
N ALA A 65 8.49 9.01 14.35
CA ALA A 65 9.13 8.47 15.54
C ALA A 65 8.15 7.64 16.41
N ASP A 66 6.93 8.15 16.62
CA ASP A 66 5.88 7.45 17.38
C ASP A 66 5.43 6.15 16.68
N ALA A 67 5.54 6.11 15.34
CA ALA A 67 5.29 4.91 14.54
C ALA A 67 6.48 3.92 14.56
N GLY A 68 7.59 4.27 15.20
CA GLY A 68 8.78 3.44 15.32
C GLY A 68 9.74 3.52 14.13
N VAL A 69 9.57 4.50 13.22
CA VAL A 69 10.49 4.72 12.10
C VAL A 69 11.75 5.40 12.64
N PRO A 70 12.97 4.81 12.47
CA PRO A 70 14.21 5.46 12.86
C PRO A 70 14.46 6.74 12.04
N ALA A 71 14.99 7.79 12.66
CA ALA A 71 15.18 9.09 12.03
C ALA A 71 16.06 9.05 10.76
N ASP A 72 17.03 8.14 10.70
CA ASP A 72 17.88 7.91 9.53
C ASP A 72 17.20 7.04 8.42
N MET A 73 16.01 6.55 8.70
CA MET A 73 15.19 5.73 7.79
C MET A 73 13.91 6.43 7.34
N GLU A 74 13.70 7.68 7.71
CA GLU A 74 12.52 8.45 7.32
C GLU A 74 12.48 8.76 5.83
N GLY A 75 11.29 8.73 5.26
CA GLY A 75 10.94 9.29 3.96
C GLY A 75 10.37 10.70 4.09
N CYS A 76 9.55 11.11 3.13
CA CYS A 76 8.93 12.46 3.15
C CYS A 76 7.48 12.47 3.64
N HIS A 77 6.94 11.32 4.02
CA HIS A 77 5.61 11.14 4.59
C HIS A 77 5.53 9.83 5.36
N THR A 78 4.59 9.76 6.29
CA THR A 78 4.28 8.56 7.06
C THR A 78 2.82 8.17 6.84
N MET A 79 2.57 6.96 6.38
CA MET A 79 1.25 6.43 6.11
C MET A 79 0.92 5.29 7.06
N PHE A 80 -0.34 5.24 7.49
CA PHE A 80 -0.89 4.12 8.25
C PHE A 80 -1.91 3.37 7.40
N VAL A 81 -1.77 2.06 7.33
CA VAL A 81 -2.64 1.17 6.56
C VAL A 81 -2.78 -0.17 7.27
N ASP A 82 -4.01 -0.56 7.61
CA ASP A 82 -4.35 -1.86 8.19
C ASP A 82 -3.44 -2.28 9.38
N GLY A 83 -3.10 -1.32 10.24
CA GLY A 83 -2.26 -1.51 11.43
C GLY A 83 -0.75 -1.46 11.20
N TYR A 84 -0.30 -1.25 9.97
CA TYR A 84 1.11 -1.06 9.62
C TYR A 84 1.45 0.40 9.36
N VAL A 85 2.69 0.79 9.65
CA VAL A 85 3.30 2.01 9.12
C VAL A 85 3.97 1.73 7.79
N VAL A 86 3.78 2.63 6.82
CA VAL A 86 4.50 2.65 5.54
C VAL A 86 5.07 4.05 5.39
N ASP A 87 6.40 4.16 5.44
CA ASP A 87 7.10 5.43 5.39
C ASP A 87 7.84 5.59 4.05
N GLY A 88 7.76 6.79 3.46
CA GLY A 88 8.33 7.07 2.14
C GLY A 88 7.55 6.46 0.96
N HIS A 89 8.10 6.60 -0.23
CA HIS A 89 7.45 6.29 -1.51
C HIS A 89 7.52 4.80 -1.87
N VAL A 90 7.06 3.93 -0.98
CA VAL A 90 7.07 2.47 -1.15
C VAL A 90 6.16 2.05 -2.30
N PRO A 91 6.64 1.23 -3.27
CA PRO A 91 5.81 0.71 -4.35
C PRO A 91 4.63 -0.12 -3.86
N VAL A 92 3.47 0.02 -4.51
CA VAL A 92 2.21 -0.64 -4.11
C VAL A 92 2.31 -2.16 -4.08
N GLY A 93 3.14 -2.77 -4.94
CA GLY A 93 3.40 -4.21 -4.94
C GLY A 93 3.96 -4.69 -3.60
N VAL A 94 4.89 -3.92 -3.02
CA VAL A 94 5.49 -4.22 -1.71
C VAL A 94 4.49 -4.00 -0.57
N ILE A 95 3.65 -2.95 -0.66
CA ILE A 95 2.57 -2.73 0.33
C ILE A 95 1.57 -3.89 0.30
N ARG A 96 1.13 -4.33 -0.88
CA ARG A 96 0.23 -5.49 -1.01
C ARG A 96 0.85 -6.78 -0.48
N LYS A 97 2.15 -6.99 -0.70
CA LYS A 97 2.90 -8.10 -0.11
C LYS A 97 2.84 -8.04 1.42
N LEU A 98 3.11 -6.87 2.02
CA LEU A 98 3.02 -6.64 3.47
C LEU A 98 1.63 -7.01 4.02
N LEU A 99 0.57 -6.50 3.37
CA LEU A 99 -0.82 -6.74 3.79
C LEU A 99 -1.24 -8.20 3.63
N ALA A 100 -0.68 -8.92 2.65
CA ALA A 100 -0.98 -10.35 2.44
C ALA A 100 -0.22 -11.25 3.41
N GLU A 101 1.05 -10.97 3.68
CA GLU A 101 1.91 -11.79 4.54
C GLU A 101 1.68 -11.57 6.03
N ARG A 102 1.19 -10.38 6.41
CA ARG A 102 0.90 -10.02 7.81
C ARG A 102 2.05 -10.31 8.80
N PRO A 103 3.30 -9.92 8.48
CA PRO A 103 4.44 -10.20 9.37
C PRO A 103 4.32 -9.46 10.71
N GLN A 104 5.02 -9.98 11.73
CA GLN A 104 5.02 -9.40 13.09
C GLN A 104 6.03 -8.22 13.20
N ILE A 105 5.85 -7.19 12.36
CA ILE A 105 6.65 -5.96 12.33
C ILE A 105 5.73 -4.73 12.55
N ALA A 106 6.30 -3.57 12.81
CA ALA A 106 5.53 -2.32 12.86
C ALA A 106 5.12 -1.85 11.46
N GLY A 107 6.00 -2.05 10.48
CA GLY A 107 5.76 -1.65 9.09
C GLY A 107 7.00 -1.72 8.22
N ILE A 108 7.02 -0.91 7.18
CA ILE A 108 8.12 -0.85 6.21
C ILE A 108 8.46 0.60 5.85
N THR A 109 9.71 0.83 5.45
CA THR A 109 10.15 2.15 4.98
C THR A 109 11.01 2.05 3.72
N LEU A 110 10.85 3.03 2.83
CA LEU A 110 11.79 3.35 1.75
C LEU A 110 12.48 4.68 2.10
N PRO A 111 13.70 4.66 2.68
CA PRO A 111 14.35 5.85 3.18
C PRO A 111 14.62 6.90 2.10
N GLY A 112 14.53 8.16 2.50
CA GLY A 112 14.77 9.28 1.62
C GLY A 112 13.70 9.43 0.54
N MET A 113 14.10 9.92 -0.62
CA MET A 113 13.22 10.18 -1.75
C MET A 113 13.93 9.75 -3.04
N PRO A 114 14.11 8.44 -3.28
CA PRO A 114 14.85 8.00 -4.46
C PRO A 114 14.11 8.35 -5.75
N MET A 115 14.84 8.87 -6.72
CA MET A 115 14.31 9.21 -8.03
C MET A 115 13.66 7.99 -8.69
N GLY A 116 12.55 8.21 -9.39
CA GLY A 116 11.78 7.16 -10.04
C GLY A 116 10.91 6.31 -9.11
N SER A 117 10.90 6.58 -7.79
CA SER A 117 9.92 5.98 -6.89
C SER A 117 8.51 6.54 -7.16
N PRO A 118 7.43 5.83 -6.79
CA PRO A 118 6.06 6.26 -7.06
C PRO A 118 5.78 7.69 -6.56
N GLY A 119 5.23 8.56 -7.41
CA GLY A 119 4.99 9.97 -7.10
C GLY A 119 6.22 10.88 -7.18
N MET A 120 7.42 10.31 -7.36
CA MET A 120 8.64 11.06 -7.68
C MET A 120 8.87 11.10 -9.18
N GLY A 121 9.39 12.21 -9.68
CA GLY A 121 9.86 12.27 -11.07
C GLY A 121 11.20 11.57 -11.29
N GLY A 122 11.62 11.52 -12.56
CA GLY A 122 12.92 10.97 -12.97
C GLY A 122 12.90 9.45 -13.18
N GLU A 123 14.06 8.94 -13.58
CA GLU A 123 14.24 7.52 -13.86
C GLU A 123 14.78 6.76 -12.65
N LYS A 124 14.35 5.52 -12.50
CA LYS A 124 14.86 4.60 -11.48
C LYS A 124 16.29 4.16 -11.85
N ALA A 125 17.28 4.71 -11.14
CA ALA A 125 18.69 4.43 -11.41
C ALA A 125 19.18 3.11 -10.83
N LYS A 126 18.55 2.60 -9.77
CA LYS A 126 18.90 1.36 -9.07
C LYS A 126 17.67 0.76 -8.38
N PRO A 127 17.69 -0.52 -8.01
CA PRO A 127 16.62 -1.12 -7.22
C PRO A 127 16.37 -0.35 -5.92
N PHE A 128 15.10 -0.26 -5.53
CA PHE A 128 14.71 0.29 -4.23
C PHE A 128 14.89 -0.75 -3.14
N THR A 129 15.60 -0.40 -2.07
CA THR A 129 15.72 -1.26 -0.89
C THR A 129 14.72 -0.80 0.15
N ILE A 130 13.73 -1.64 0.44
CA ILE A 130 12.69 -1.38 1.44
C ILE A 130 13.06 -2.13 2.72
N TYR A 131 12.98 -1.47 3.85
CA TYR A 131 13.36 -2.03 5.15
C TYR A 131 12.14 -2.27 6.03
N ALA A 132 12.22 -3.31 6.87
CA ALA A 132 11.23 -3.57 7.92
C ALA A 132 11.48 -2.63 9.10
N VAL A 133 10.41 -1.99 9.58
CA VAL A 133 10.37 -1.27 10.86
C VAL A 133 9.90 -2.24 11.93
N THR A 134 10.72 -2.49 12.95
CA THR A 134 10.42 -3.46 14.00
C THR A 134 9.70 -2.82 15.18
N LYS A 135 8.91 -3.62 15.91
CA LYS A 135 8.16 -3.14 17.10
C LYS A 135 9.04 -2.92 18.33
N ASP A 136 10.19 -3.56 18.36
CA ASP A 136 11.15 -3.53 19.48
C ASP A 136 12.30 -2.55 19.28
N GLY A 137 12.27 -1.75 18.19
CA GLY A 137 13.32 -0.79 17.85
C GLY A 137 14.64 -1.45 17.43
N ALA A 138 14.63 -2.74 17.08
CA ALA A 138 15.81 -3.39 16.53
C ALA A 138 16.23 -2.79 15.20
N ALA A 139 17.51 -2.92 14.84
CA ALA A 139 18.03 -2.40 13.59
C ALA A 139 17.21 -2.86 12.39
N PRO A 140 16.81 -1.95 11.47
CA PRO A 140 16.02 -2.28 10.30
C PRO A 140 16.69 -3.36 9.45
N LYS A 141 15.89 -4.32 8.98
CA LYS A 141 16.33 -5.39 8.08
C LYS A 141 15.71 -5.18 6.71
N VAL A 142 16.39 -5.60 5.65
CA VAL A 142 15.83 -5.57 4.30
C VAL A 142 14.57 -6.43 4.26
N TYR A 143 13.45 -5.81 3.87
CA TYR A 143 12.15 -6.48 3.69
C TYR A 143 11.94 -6.88 2.23
N ALA A 144 12.27 -5.98 1.30
CA ALA A 144 12.17 -6.22 -0.13
C ALA A 144 13.21 -5.40 -0.91
N VAL A 145 13.52 -5.86 -2.11
CA VAL A 145 14.28 -5.11 -3.11
C VAL A 145 13.49 -5.17 -4.40
N GLU A 146 13.18 -3.99 -4.97
CA GLU A 146 12.35 -3.86 -6.16
C GLU A 146 13.00 -2.99 -7.25
#